data_57791128778ba6a4b1f1e778e912678a
#
_entry.id   57791128778ba6a4b1f1e778e912678a
#
_cell.length_a   1.000
_cell.length_b   1.000
_cell.length_c   1.000
_cell.angle_alpha   90.00
_cell.angle_beta   90.00
_cell.angle_gamma   90.00
#
_symmetry.space_group_name_H-M   'P 1'
#
loop_
_entity.id
_entity.type
_entity.pdbx_description
1 polymer ?
#
loop_
_entity_poly.entity_id
_entity_poly.type
_entity_poly.pdbx_seq_one_letter_code
_entity_poly.pdbx_strand_id
1 'polypeptide(L)'
;MTTPNFSIDLTGRTAIVTGASAGLGRRFAKVLAACGAKVACTARRKDKLDDLVAEISADGGTAQAFALDVRDAAQLQAIIPAVTESLGQPDILVNNAGIVDAEHATRMSIELIDDVLDTNLRSVFILSNEFARPLIARKTPGRIVNVASIAATSYSGGGAALYSTTKAGVVRITETLAVEWSKFHINVNGIAPGLFATDMADGMIERAGDFSVHFPRKRLGQPEQMDSTLLYLVSPSSDAVTGTVIKIDDGQGSR
;
A
#
# COMPACT_ATOMS: atom_id res chain seq x y z
N MET A 1 12.22 25.63 -25.08
CA MET A 1 11.17 25.07 -24.18
C MET A 1 11.86 24.33 -23.06
N THR A 2 11.50 24.57 -21.82
CA THR A 2 12.03 23.80 -20.69
C THR A 2 11.32 22.44 -20.62
N THR A 3 12.08 21.35 -20.52
CA THR A 3 11.53 20.01 -20.34
C THR A 3 10.94 19.91 -18.93
N PRO A 4 9.72 19.41 -18.75
CA PRO A 4 9.16 19.18 -17.43
C PRO A 4 10.05 18.27 -16.57
N ASN A 5 10.23 18.61 -15.31
CA ASN A 5 10.97 17.77 -14.36
C ASN A 5 10.04 16.69 -13.78
N PHE A 6 9.64 15.71 -14.60
CA PHE A 6 8.87 14.55 -14.18
C PHE A 6 9.26 13.32 -14.97
N SER A 7 9.52 12.22 -14.26
CA SER A 7 9.81 10.92 -14.82
C SER A 7 9.06 9.82 -14.08
N ILE A 8 8.59 8.82 -14.82
CA ILE A 8 8.02 7.58 -14.29
C ILE A 8 8.94 6.38 -14.54
N ASP A 9 10.16 6.62 -15.03
CA ASP A 9 11.15 5.57 -15.19
C ASP A 9 11.69 5.14 -13.81
N LEU A 10 11.46 3.87 -13.48
CA LEU A 10 11.89 3.22 -12.23
C LEU A 10 12.98 2.17 -12.51
N THR A 11 13.63 2.21 -13.66
CA THR A 11 14.75 1.33 -13.99
C THR A 11 15.85 1.42 -12.93
N GLY A 12 16.32 0.26 -12.47
CA GLY A 12 17.31 0.17 -11.40
C GLY A 12 16.74 0.27 -9.98
N ARG A 13 15.43 0.55 -9.81
CA ARG A 13 14.77 0.59 -8.51
C ARG A 13 14.25 -0.79 -8.11
N THR A 14 14.17 -1.04 -6.82
CA THR A 14 13.58 -2.27 -6.26
C THR A 14 12.44 -1.91 -5.33
N ALA A 15 11.24 -2.45 -5.61
CA ALA A 15 10.02 -2.19 -4.86
C ALA A 15 9.56 -3.41 -4.09
N ILE A 16 9.05 -3.20 -2.87
CA ILE A 16 8.29 -4.19 -2.11
C ILE A 16 6.82 -3.76 -2.09
N VAL A 17 5.91 -4.67 -2.44
CA VAL A 17 4.46 -4.46 -2.35
C VAL A 17 3.85 -5.49 -1.44
N THR A 18 3.24 -5.06 -0.32
CA THR A 18 2.53 -5.97 0.58
C THR A 18 1.08 -6.17 0.16
N GLY A 19 0.53 -7.37 0.39
CA GLY A 19 -0.83 -7.69 -0.05
C GLY A 19 -0.99 -7.76 -1.56
N ALA A 20 0.07 -8.15 -2.28
CA ALA A 20 0.12 -8.16 -3.75
C ALA A 20 -0.70 -9.30 -4.40
N SER A 21 -1.27 -10.22 -3.63
CA SER A 21 -2.00 -11.38 -4.18
C SER A 21 -3.34 -11.03 -4.85
N ALA A 22 -3.90 -9.84 -4.61
CA ALA A 22 -5.21 -9.42 -5.14
C ALA A 22 -5.37 -7.89 -5.13
N GLY A 23 -6.45 -7.39 -5.74
CA GLY A 23 -6.93 -6.02 -5.66
C GLY A 23 -5.87 -4.95 -6.01
N LEU A 24 -5.84 -3.88 -5.21
CA LEU A 24 -4.93 -2.75 -5.44
C LEU A 24 -3.45 -3.15 -5.37
N GLY A 25 -3.07 -4.05 -4.44
CA GLY A 25 -1.68 -4.49 -4.32
C GLY A 25 -1.17 -5.22 -5.56
N ARG A 26 -2.03 -6.05 -6.18
CA ARG A 26 -1.73 -6.70 -7.45
C ARG A 26 -1.53 -5.67 -8.57
N ARG A 27 -2.41 -4.67 -8.65
CA ARG A 27 -2.27 -3.58 -9.63
C ARG A 27 -0.99 -2.78 -9.39
N PHE A 28 -0.69 -2.43 -8.15
CA PHE A 28 0.53 -1.69 -7.80
C PHE A 28 1.80 -2.43 -8.22
N ALA A 29 1.87 -3.74 -7.99
CA ALA A 29 3.00 -4.54 -8.44
C ALA A 29 3.17 -4.52 -9.96
N LYS A 30 2.09 -4.68 -10.72
CA LYS A 30 2.11 -4.65 -12.19
C LYS A 30 2.57 -3.29 -12.73
N VAL A 31 2.03 -2.18 -12.20
CA VAL A 31 2.38 -0.85 -12.73
C VAL A 31 3.80 -0.44 -12.38
N LEU A 32 4.31 -0.80 -11.19
CA LEU A 32 5.71 -0.55 -10.84
C LEU A 32 6.66 -1.34 -11.73
N ALA A 33 6.37 -2.62 -12.00
CA ALA A 33 7.15 -3.44 -12.91
C ALA A 33 7.11 -2.92 -14.35
N ALA A 34 5.96 -2.49 -14.85
CA ALA A 34 5.80 -1.89 -16.18
C ALA A 34 6.61 -0.58 -16.35
N CYS A 35 6.91 0.12 -15.24
CA CYS A 35 7.78 1.29 -15.22
C CYS A 35 9.26 0.96 -14.99
N GLY A 36 9.65 -0.33 -15.01
CA GLY A 36 11.03 -0.78 -14.94
C GLY A 36 11.55 -1.16 -13.54
N ALA A 37 10.75 -1.07 -12.50
CA ALA A 37 11.15 -1.54 -11.17
C ALA A 37 11.24 -3.07 -11.10
N LYS A 38 12.17 -3.59 -10.31
CA LYS A 38 12.14 -4.97 -9.83
C LYS A 38 11.18 -5.05 -8.65
N VAL A 39 10.19 -5.96 -8.69
CA VAL A 39 9.12 -5.97 -7.69
C VAL A 39 9.13 -7.24 -6.84
N ALA A 40 9.32 -7.09 -5.54
CA ALA A 40 9.04 -8.13 -4.56
C ALA A 40 7.53 -8.12 -4.24
N CYS A 41 6.81 -9.09 -4.79
CA CYS A 41 5.39 -9.30 -4.53
C CYS A 41 5.23 -10.10 -3.25
N THR A 42 4.59 -9.51 -2.21
CA THR A 42 4.48 -10.20 -0.92
C THR A 42 3.02 -10.39 -0.48
N ALA A 43 2.67 -11.58 -0.03
CA ALA A 43 1.39 -11.96 0.57
C ALA A 43 1.48 -13.36 1.19
N ARG A 44 0.41 -13.80 1.87
CA ARG A 44 0.30 -15.17 2.44
C ARG A 44 0.08 -16.24 1.36
N ARG A 45 -0.70 -15.91 0.32
CA ARG A 45 -1.10 -16.86 -0.75
C ARG A 45 -0.02 -16.89 -1.84
N LYS A 46 0.91 -17.84 -1.69
CA LYS A 46 2.05 -17.95 -2.62
C LYS A 46 1.63 -18.30 -4.04
N ASP A 47 0.64 -19.16 -4.22
CA ASP A 47 0.06 -19.52 -5.51
C ASP A 47 -0.38 -18.29 -6.31
N LYS A 48 -1.12 -17.37 -5.67
CA LYS A 48 -1.56 -16.12 -6.30
C LYS A 48 -0.41 -15.16 -6.61
N LEU A 49 0.67 -15.21 -5.83
CA LEU A 49 1.87 -14.43 -6.13
C LEU A 49 2.63 -15.01 -7.31
N ASP A 50 2.72 -16.33 -7.42
CA ASP A 50 3.39 -17.00 -8.54
C ASP A 50 2.64 -16.69 -9.85
N ASP A 51 1.29 -16.69 -9.85
CA ASP A 51 0.46 -16.23 -10.98
C ASP A 51 0.79 -14.77 -11.37
N LEU A 52 0.87 -13.88 -10.38
CA LEU A 52 1.19 -12.47 -10.62
C LEU A 52 2.60 -12.29 -11.20
N VAL A 53 3.57 -13.01 -10.68
CA VAL A 53 4.96 -12.99 -11.17
C VAL A 53 5.04 -13.48 -12.61
N ALA A 54 4.29 -14.54 -12.95
CA ALA A 54 4.21 -15.05 -14.32
C ALA A 54 3.61 -14.00 -15.29
N GLU A 55 2.52 -13.31 -14.89
CA GLU A 55 1.94 -12.23 -15.68
C GLU A 55 2.93 -11.07 -15.88
N ILE A 56 3.58 -10.59 -14.80
CA ILE A 56 4.56 -9.51 -14.89
C ILE A 56 5.71 -9.89 -15.83
N SER A 57 6.18 -11.14 -15.74
CA SER A 57 7.27 -11.64 -16.59
C SER A 57 6.85 -11.75 -18.05
N ALA A 58 5.62 -12.17 -18.33
CA ALA A 58 5.06 -12.24 -19.68
C ALA A 58 4.97 -10.84 -20.32
N ASP A 59 4.70 -9.81 -19.51
CA ASP A 59 4.67 -8.40 -19.94
C ASP A 59 6.08 -7.76 -20.00
N GLY A 60 7.16 -8.54 -19.79
CA GLY A 60 8.58 -8.08 -19.86
C GLY A 60 9.09 -7.40 -18.58
N GLY A 61 8.32 -7.38 -17.49
CA GLY A 61 8.73 -6.86 -16.20
C GLY A 61 9.55 -7.87 -15.38
N THR A 62 10.07 -7.42 -14.24
CA THR A 62 10.82 -8.26 -13.30
C THR A 62 10.10 -8.29 -11.95
N ALA A 63 9.71 -9.48 -11.49
CA ALA A 63 9.10 -9.65 -10.18
C ALA A 63 9.52 -10.99 -9.55
N GLN A 64 9.40 -11.06 -8.23
CA GLN A 64 9.60 -12.30 -7.46
C GLN A 64 8.58 -12.40 -6.32
N ALA A 65 8.11 -13.61 -6.05
CA ALA A 65 7.13 -13.91 -5.02
C ALA A 65 7.80 -14.23 -3.69
N PHE A 66 7.34 -13.58 -2.62
CA PHE A 66 7.77 -13.85 -1.25
C PHE A 66 6.54 -14.10 -0.37
N ALA A 67 6.45 -15.29 0.21
CA ALA A 67 5.42 -15.57 1.20
C ALA A 67 5.67 -14.71 2.45
N LEU A 68 4.65 -13.95 2.87
CA LEU A 68 4.75 -13.05 4.02
C LEU A 68 3.38 -12.93 4.72
N ASP A 69 3.32 -13.32 5.99
CA ASP A 69 2.25 -12.87 6.88
C ASP A 69 2.73 -11.60 7.61
N VAL A 70 2.12 -10.49 7.31
CA VAL A 70 2.50 -9.19 7.91
C VAL A 70 2.21 -9.10 9.42
N ARG A 71 1.49 -10.06 10.01
CA ARG A 71 1.28 -10.14 11.46
C ARG A 71 2.49 -10.76 12.17
N ASP A 72 3.30 -11.51 11.45
CA ASP A 72 4.50 -12.17 11.98
C ASP A 72 5.70 -11.22 11.97
N ALA A 73 6.11 -10.77 13.16
CA ALA A 73 7.23 -9.84 13.30
C ALA A 73 8.56 -10.41 12.80
N ALA A 74 8.80 -11.72 12.94
CA ALA A 74 10.03 -12.35 12.47
C ALA A 74 10.10 -12.35 10.94
N GLN A 75 8.98 -12.62 10.27
CA GLN A 75 8.90 -12.52 8.81
C GLN A 75 9.07 -11.08 8.32
N LEU A 76 8.49 -10.08 9.03
CA LEU A 76 8.68 -8.67 8.70
C LEU A 76 10.15 -8.23 8.81
N GLN A 77 10.90 -8.77 9.79
CA GLN A 77 12.34 -8.50 9.92
C GLN A 77 13.16 -9.21 8.85
N ALA A 78 12.75 -10.39 8.42
CA ALA A 78 13.48 -11.20 7.44
C ALA A 78 13.27 -10.76 5.98
N ILE A 79 12.17 -10.06 5.66
CA ILE A 79 11.82 -9.78 4.25
C ILE A 79 12.80 -8.83 3.58
N ILE A 80 13.29 -7.79 4.27
CA ILE A 80 14.22 -6.83 3.67
C ILE A 80 15.55 -7.48 3.27
N PRO A 81 16.21 -8.27 4.14
CA PRO A 81 17.38 -9.06 3.75
C PRO A 81 17.11 -10.00 2.58
N ALA A 82 16.00 -10.76 2.60
CA ALA A 82 15.67 -11.72 1.54
C ALA A 82 15.47 -11.05 0.18
N VAL A 83 14.77 -9.90 0.14
CA VAL A 83 14.60 -9.11 -1.09
C VAL A 83 15.93 -8.52 -1.55
N THR A 84 16.75 -8.05 -0.62
CA THR A 84 18.08 -7.49 -0.94
C THR A 84 18.98 -8.52 -1.61
N GLU A 85 18.98 -9.76 -1.14
CA GLU A 85 19.74 -10.86 -1.72
C GLU A 85 19.28 -11.21 -3.15
N SER A 86 17.96 -11.21 -3.38
CA SER A 86 17.37 -11.70 -4.65
C SER A 86 17.24 -10.64 -5.73
N LEU A 87 16.83 -9.42 -5.37
CA LEU A 87 16.47 -8.36 -6.32
C LEU A 87 17.34 -7.10 -6.19
N GLY A 88 18.14 -7.02 -5.14
CA GLY A 88 18.88 -5.83 -4.75
C GLY A 88 18.17 -5.04 -3.65
N GLN A 89 18.87 -4.04 -3.10
CA GLN A 89 18.36 -3.22 -2.00
C GLN A 89 17.03 -2.56 -2.37
N PRO A 90 15.92 -2.84 -1.65
CA PRO A 90 14.67 -2.17 -1.90
C PRO A 90 14.75 -0.70 -1.47
N ASP A 91 14.24 0.17 -2.31
CA ASP A 91 14.19 1.62 -2.13
C ASP A 91 12.79 2.21 -2.38
N ILE A 92 11.82 1.34 -2.70
CA ILE A 92 10.39 1.64 -2.74
C ILE A 92 9.66 0.61 -1.86
N LEU A 93 8.80 1.08 -0.95
CA LEU A 93 7.92 0.24 -0.14
C LEU A 93 6.47 0.70 -0.31
N VAL A 94 5.58 -0.23 -0.65
CA VAL A 94 4.13 -0.03 -0.68
C VAL A 94 3.49 -0.88 0.40
N ASN A 95 3.11 -0.27 1.53
CA ASN A 95 2.35 -0.89 2.61
C ASN A 95 0.87 -0.91 2.21
N ASN A 96 0.45 -1.98 1.53
CA ASN A 96 -0.91 -2.12 1.03
C ASN A 96 -1.70 -3.22 1.75
N ALA A 97 -1.06 -4.20 2.36
CA ALA A 97 -1.75 -5.27 3.08
C ALA A 97 -2.75 -4.69 4.11
N GLY A 98 -3.96 -5.24 4.11
CA GLY A 98 -5.01 -4.79 5.03
C GLY A 98 -6.23 -5.71 5.00
N ILE A 99 -6.97 -5.70 6.10
CA ILE A 99 -8.25 -6.40 6.27
C ILE A 99 -9.31 -5.44 6.82
N VAL A 100 -10.57 -5.74 6.55
CA VAL A 100 -11.73 -5.03 7.11
C VAL A 100 -12.33 -5.88 8.21
N ASP A 101 -12.68 -5.27 9.35
CA ASP A 101 -13.29 -5.94 10.48
C ASP A 101 -14.73 -6.40 10.20
N ALA A 102 -15.53 -5.61 9.53
CA ALA A 102 -16.93 -5.89 9.16
C ALA A 102 -17.84 -6.33 10.34
N GLU A 103 -17.49 -5.94 11.59
CA GLU A 103 -18.26 -6.25 12.80
C GLU A 103 -18.45 -4.97 13.64
N HIS A 104 -19.57 -4.89 14.37
CA HIS A 104 -19.79 -3.82 15.32
C HIS A 104 -18.85 -3.93 16.53
N ALA A 105 -18.29 -2.79 16.97
CA ALA A 105 -17.26 -2.74 18.00
C ALA A 105 -17.57 -3.55 19.27
N THR A 106 -18.83 -3.56 19.71
CA THR A 106 -19.27 -4.30 20.90
C THR A 106 -19.37 -5.81 20.72
N ARG A 107 -19.20 -6.32 19.50
CA ARG A 107 -19.28 -7.75 19.16
C ARG A 107 -17.94 -8.32 18.70
N MET A 108 -16.91 -7.49 18.55
CA MET A 108 -15.60 -7.95 18.13
C MET A 108 -14.98 -8.85 19.18
N SER A 109 -14.45 -9.99 18.76
CA SER A 109 -13.57 -10.81 19.60
C SER A 109 -12.19 -10.16 19.74
N ILE A 110 -11.46 -10.54 20.78
CA ILE A 110 -10.07 -10.07 20.99
C ILE A 110 -9.19 -10.49 19.81
N GLU A 111 -9.36 -11.71 19.32
CA GLU A 111 -8.59 -12.24 18.18
C GLU A 111 -8.82 -11.40 16.91
N LEU A 112 -10.07 -10.99 16.64
CA LEU A 112 -10.37 -10.11 15.50
C LEU A 112 -9.75 -8.71 15.69
N ILE A 113 -9.81 -8.18 16.92
CA ILE A 113 -9.18 -6.90 17.27
C ILE A 113 -7.66 -6.97 17.00
N ASP A 114 -7.01 -8.01 17.51
CA ASP A 114 -5.56 -8.21 17.33
C ASP A 114 -5.22 -8.39 15.85
N ASP A 115 -5.95 -9.20 15.10
CA ASP A 115 -5.76 -9.41 13.66
C ASP A 115 -5.83 -8.10 12.87
N VAL A 116 -6.81 -7.24 13.17
CA VAL A 116 -6.98 -5.95 12.50
C VAL A 116 -5.87 -4.97 12.87
N LEU A 117 -5.52 -4.87 14.15
CA LEU A 117 -4.43 -4.02 14.63
C LEU A 117 -3.09 -4.46 14.05
N ASP A 118 -2.77 -5.75 14.13
CA ASP A 118 -1.52 -6.31 13.64
C ASP A 118 -1.37 -6.15 12.13
N THR A 119 -2.44 -6.44 11.37
CA THR A 119 -2.40 -6.33 9.90
C THR A 119 -2.36 -4.89 9.43
N ASN A 120 -3.25 -4.02 9.94
CA ASN A 120 -3.47 -2.71 9.33
C ASN A 120 -2.57 -1.61 9.87
N LEU A 121 -2.04 -1.76 11.10
CA LEU A 121 -1.32 -0.68 11.79
C LEU A 121 0.09 -1.11 12.22
N ARG A 122 0.19 -2.17 13.05
CA ARG A 122 1.47 -2.62 13.59
C ARG A 122 2.45 -3.04 12.49
N SER A 123 1.98 -3.79 11.49
CA SER A 123 2.79 -4.22 10.35
C SER A 123 3.38 -3.05 9.57
N VAL A 124 2.57 -2.02 9.33
CA VAL A 124 2.98 -0.80 8.61
C VAL A 124 4.14 -0.12 9.33
N PHE A 125 4.03 0.01 10.65
CA PHE A 125 5.07 0.66 11.45
C PHE A 125 6.36 -0.18 11.46
N ILE A 126 6.26 -1.50 11.71
CA ILE A 126 7.42 -2.39 11.76
C ILE A 126 8.13 -2.42 10.42
N LEU A 127 7.39 -2.71 9.32
CA LEU A 127 8.01 -2.86 8.01
C LEU A 127 8.62 -1.55 7.50
N SER A 128 8.00 -0.42 7.79
CA SER A 128 8.59 0.90 7.47
C SER A 128 9.92 1.11 8.18
N ASN A 129 10.04 0.71 9.45
CA ASN A 129 11.30 0.78 10.20
C ASN A 129 12.37 -0.16 9.63
N GLU A 130 12.01 -1.44 9.36
CA GLU A 130 12.95 -2.41 8.78
C GLU A 130 13.44 -1.97 7.39
N PHE A 131 12.57 -1.34 6.61
CA PHE A 131 12.91 -0.77 5.31
C PHE A 131 13.84 0.45 5.44
N ALA A 132 13.58 1.35 6.37
CA ALA A 132 14.36 2.58 6.53
C ALA A 132 15.77 2.35 7.09
N ARG A 133 15.95 1.40 8.01
CA ARG A 133 17.23 1.12 8.68
C ARG A 133 18.42 0.97 7.73
N PRO A 134 18.40 0.06 6.73
CA PRO A 134 19.52 -0.11 5.81
C PRO A 134 19.71 1.11 4.89
N LEU A 135 18.64 1.82 4.51
CA LEU A 135 18.75 3.04 3.70
C LEU A 135 19.43 4.16 4.47
N ILE A 136 19.07 4.37 5.75
CA ILE A 136 19.70 5.36 6.62
C ILE A 136 21.19 5.04 6.81
N ALA A 137 21.52 3.76 7.09
CA ALA A 137 22.91 3.34 7.28
C ALA A 137 23.78 3.56 6.02
N ARG A 138 23.19 3.39 4.84
CA ARG A 138 23.86 3.56 3.54
C ARG A 138 23.74 4.98 2.96
N LYS A 139 23.01 5.87 3.63
CA LYS A 139 22.68 7.23 3.14
C LYS A 139 22.02 7.21 1.75
N THR A 140 21.13 6.26 1.54
CA THR A 140 20.41 6.06 0.28
C THR A 140 18.97 6.57 0.43
N PRO A 141 18.44 7.34 -0.54
CA PRO A 141 17.07 7.82 -0.48
C PRO A 141 16.07 6.67 -0.62
N GLY A 142 14.85 6.86 -0.09
CA GLY A 142 13.77 5.88 -0.17
C GLY A 142 12.41 6.52 -0.39
N ARG A 143 11.45 5.69 -0.81
CA ARG A 143 10.04 6.06 -1.00
C ARG A 143 9.15 5.05 -0.29
N ILE A 144 8.30 5.52 0.61
CA ILE A 144 7.28 4.70 1.28
C ILE A 144 5.92 5.25 0.89
N VAL A 145 5.03 4.38 0.44
CA VAL A 145 3.62 4.68 0.17
C VAL A 145 2.76 3.79 1.04
N ASN A 146 2.04 4.40 1.98
CA ASN A 146 1.12 3.72 2.88
C ASN A 146 -0.30 3.79 2.32
N VAL A 147 -0.98 2.65 2.20
CA VAL A 147 -2.38 2.61 1.77
C VAL A 147 -3.30 2.77 2.98
N ALA A 148 -3.78 3.99 3.17
CA ALA A 148 -4.80 4.35 4.16
C ALA A 148 -6.21 4.01 3.64
N SER A 149 -7.17 4.88 3.84
CA SER A 149 -8.55 4.82 3.32
C SER A 149 -9.23 6.17 3.54
N ILE A 150 -10.26 6.49 2.78
CA ILE A 150 -11.17 7.60 3.14
C ILE A 150 -11.83 7.38 4.50
N ALA A 151 -11.97 6.12 4.94
CA ALA A 151 -12.45 5.78 6.27
C ALA A 151 -11.58 6.35 7.40
N ALA A 152 -10.33 6.73 7.13
CA ALA A 152 -9.46 7.41 8.10
C ALA A 152 -10.00 8.77 8.56
N THR A 153 -10.80 9.43 7.72
CA THR A 153 -11.32 10.79 7.98
C THR A 153 -12.85 10.88 7.92
N SER A 154 -13.52 9.82 7.46
CA SER A 154 -14.98 9.77 7.31
C SER A 154 -15.48 8.40 7.74
N TYR A 155 -16.40 8.35 8.70
CA TYR A 155 -17.00 7.11 9.17
C TYR A 155 -18.52 7.26 9.21
N SER A 156 -19.22 6.40 8.48
CA SER A 156 -20.68 6.43 8.34
C SER A 156 -21.42 5.37 9.16
N GLY A 157 -20.71 4.61 9.99
CA GLY A 157 -21.27 3.46 10.71
C GLY A 157 -21.05 2.14 9.93
N GLY A 158 -21.82 1.09 10.26
CA GLY A 158 -21.80 -0.15 9.50
C GLY A 158 -20.73 -1.19 9.89
N GLY A 159 -20.14 -1.08 11.09
CA GLY A 159 -19.29 -2.15 11.63
C GLY A 159 -17.85 -2.15 11.08
N ALA A 160 -17.25 -0.97 10.94
CA ALA A 160 -15.85 -0.83 10.54
C ALA A 160 -15.11 0.21 11.40
N ALA A 161 -15.46 0.30 12.68
CA ALA A 161 -14.92 1.31 13.59
C ALA A 161 -13.40 1.11 13.82
N LEU A 162 -12.99 -0.12 14.06
CA LEU A 162 -11.58 -0.44 14.30
C LEU A 162 -10.75 -0.27 13.00
N TYR A 163 -11.28 -0.71 11.85
CA TYR A 163 -10.65 -0.45 10.55
C TYR A 163 -10.42 1.05 10.34
N SER A 164 -11.46 1.87 10.55
CA SER A 164 -11.37 3.33 10.44
C SER A 164 -10.27 3.88 11.35
N THR A 165 -10.23 3.42 12.61
CA THR A 165 -9.21 3.81 13.59
C THR A 165 -7.80 3.43 13.12
N THR A 166 -7.60 2.20 12.62
CA THR A 166 -6.29 1.78 12.10
C THR A 166 -5.85 2.60 10.90
N LYS A 167 -6.78 2.93 9.99
CA LYS A 167 -6.47 3.74 8.81
C LYS A 167 -6.18 5.21 9.17
N ALA A 168 -6.80 5.75 10.21
CA ALA A 168 -6.41 7.05 10.80
C ALA A 168 -5.00 6.98 11.41
N GLY A 169 -4.67 5.88 12.09
CA GLY A 169 -3.32 5.60 12.59
C GLY A 169 -2.28 5.56 11.46
N VAL A 170 -2.60 4.93 10.32
CA VAL A 170 -1.71 4.90 9.13
C VAL A 170 -1.47 6.30 8.57
N VAL A 171 -2.49 7.18 8.54
CA VAL A 171 -2.31 8.59 8.18
C VAL A 171 -1.30 9.25 9.13
N ARG A 172 -1.48 9.06 10.43
CA ARG A 172 -0.58 9.67 11.42
C ARG A 172 0.85 9.10 11.35
N ILE A 173 1.03 7.80 11.15
CA ILE A 173 2.33 7.17 10.88
C ILE A 173 3.00 7.83 9.67
N THR A 174 2.25 8.03 8.59
CA THR A 174 2.76 8.67 7.36
C THR A 174 3.32 10.06 7.65
N GLU A 175 2.56 10.90 8.35
CA GLU A 175 2.95 12.27 8.69
C GLU A 175 4.18 12.32 9.62
N THR A 176 4.18 11.48 10.66
CA THR A 176 5.25 11.51 11.68
C THR A 176 6.56 10.96 11.15
N LEU A 177 6.55 9.83 10.43
CA LEU A 177 7.75 9.25 9.84
C LEU A 177 8.30 10.11 8.70
N ALA A 178 7.45 10.82 7.96
CA ALA A 178 7.89 11.79 6.96
C ALA A 178 8.77 12.89 7.57
N VAL A 179 8.37 13.43 8.72
CA VAL A 179 9.17 14.45 9.44
C VAL A 179 10.44 13.84 10.01
N GLU A 180 10.34 12.68 10.66
CA GLU A 180 11.47 12.05 11.35
C GLU A 180 12.58 11.64 10.37
N TRP A 181 12.19 11.18 9.16
CA TRP A 181 13.13 10.65 8.16
C TRP A 181 13.47 11.61 7.02
N SER A 182 12.91 12.81 6.99
CA SER A 182 13.19 13.82 5.95
C SER A 182 14.68 14.10 5.79
N LYS A 183 15.42 14.20 6.90
CA LYS A 183 16.88 14.42 6.90
C LYS A 183 17.69 13.27 6.27
N PHE A 184 17.07 12.12 6.05
CA PHE A 184 17.68 10.96 5.40
C PHE A 184 17.21 10.79 3.96
N HIS A 185 16.45 11.74 3.42
CA HIS A 185 15.84 11.67 2.08
C HIS A 185 14.91 10.45 1.89
N ILE A 186 14.27 9.98 2.95
CA ILE A 186 13.23 8.97 2.89
C ILE A 186 11.87 9.69 2.93
N ASN A 187 11.18 9.69 1.79
CA ASN A 187 9.85 10.27 1.69
C ASN A 187 8.80 9.24 2.08
N VAL A 188 7.91 9.63 2.99
CA VAL A 188 6.80 8.80 3.45
C VAL A 188 5.50 9.50 3.09
N ASN A 189 4.72 8.88 2.21
CA ASN A 189 3.45 9.42 1.74
C ASN A 189 2.35 8.37 1.84
N GLY A 190 1.11 8.77 1.63
CA GLY A 190 -0.03 7.88 1.67
C GLY A 190 -1.00 8.07 0.52
N ILE A 191 -1.75 7.03 0.25
CA ILE A 191 -2.93 7.04 -0.62
C ILE A 191 -4.12 6.67 0.26
N ALA A 192 -5.20 7.42 0.18
CA ALA A 192 -6.47 7.15 0.86
C ALA A 192 -7.55 6.81 -0.20
N PRO A 193 -7.68 5.52 -0.57
CA PRO A 193 -8.69 5.08 -1.52
C PRO A 193 -10.11 5.24 -0.97
N GLY A 194 -11.05 5.55 -1.87
CA GLY A 194 -12.45 5.22 -1.71
C GLY A 194 -12.69 3.72 -1.96
N LEU A 195 -13.90 3.38 -2.38
CA LEU A 195 -14.25 2.03 -2.75
C LEU A 195 -13.92 1.78 -4.23
N PHE A 196 -13.08 0.78 -4.47
CA PHE A 196 -12.61 0.35 -5.77
C PHE A 196 -13.07 -1.07 -6.06
N ALA A 197 -13.26 -1.43 -7.34
CA ALA A 197 -13.63 -2.78 -7.78
C ALA A 197 -12.50 -3.76 -7.46
N THR A 198 -12.65 -4.50 -6.37
CA THR A 198 -11.68 -5.45 -5.81
C THR A 198 -12.44 -6.52 -5.02
N ASP A 199 -11.81 -7.68 -4.78
CA ASP A 199 -12.38 -8.75 -3.95
C ASP A 199 -12.92 -8.23 -2.59
N MET A 200 -12.29 -7.20 -2.02
CA MET A 200 -12.73 -6.57 -0.78
C MET A 200 -14.07 -5.85 -0.96
N ALA A 201 -14.25 -5.14 -2.06
CA ALA A 201 -15.50 -4.47 -2.39
C ALA A 201 -16.62 -5.46 -2.70
N ASP A 202 -16.31 -6.54 -3.43
CA ASP A 202 -17.26 -7.60 -3.75
C ASP A 202 -17.82 -8.22 -2.47
N GLY A 203 -16.96 -8.56 -1.49
CA GLY A 203 -17.40 -9.05 -0.19
C GLY A 203 -18.20 -8.02 0.64
N MET A 204 -18.00 -6.72 0.44
CA MET A 204 -18.85 -5.68 1.06
C MET A 204 -20.22 -5.61 0.38
N ILE A 205 -20.26 -5.67 -0.95
CA ILE A 205 -21.49 -5.63 -1.75
C ILE A 205 -22.35 -6.88 -1.48
N GLU A 206 -21.74 -8.04 -1.38
CA GLU A 206 -22.44 -9.28 -1.02
C GLU A 206 -23.15 -9.20 0.35
N ARG A 207 -22.53 -8.53 1.32
CA ARG A 207 -23.08 -8.38 2.68
C ARG A 207 -24.11 -7.26 2.81
N ALA A 208 -23.89 -6.13 2.14
CA ALA A 208 -24.66 -4.91 2.37
C ALA A 208 -25.49 -4.43 1.16
N GLY A 209 -25.41 -5.15 0.05
CA GLY A 209 -26.01 -4.72 -1.23
C GLY A 209 -25.14 -3.71 -1.98
N ASP A 210 -25.45 -3.46 -3.23
CA ASP A 210 -24.75 -2.46 -4.05
C ASP A 210 -25.14 -1.04 -3.62
N PHE A 211 -24.25 -0.42 -2.84
CA PHE A 211 -24.41 0.95 -2.40
C PHE A 211 -23.68 1.97 -3.29
N SER A 212 -23.03 1.52 -4.35
CA SER A 212 -22.33 2.40 -5.31
C SER A 212 -23.30 3.37 -6.00
N VAL A 213 -24.56 2.99 -6.09
CA VAL A 213 -25.65 3.84 -6.65
C VAL A 213 -25.85 5.14 -5.87
N HIS A 214 -25.41 5.19 -4.60
CA HIS A 214 -25.48 6.37 -3.74
C HIS A 214 -24.23 7.26 -3.86
N PHE A 215 -23.17 6.80 -4.50
CA PHE A 215 -21.97 7.60 -4.71
C PHE A 215 -22.22 8.75 -5.70
N PRO A 216 -21.50 9.87 -5.60
CA PRO A 216 -21.68 11.01 -6.50
C PRO A 216 -21.59 10.66 -7.98
N ARG A 217 -20.67 9.74 -8.34
CA ARG A 217 -20.49 9.25 -9.72
C ARG A 217 -21.18 7.92 -9.98
N LYS A 218 -21.94 7.38 -9.04
CA LYS A 218 -22.72 6.13 -9.15
C LYS A 218 -21.91 4.96 -9.68
N ARG A 219 -20.66 4.83 -9.20
CA ARG A 219 -19.75 3.75 -9.61
C ARG A 219 -18.71 3.47 -8.54
N LEU A 220 -18.09 2.28 -8.64
CA LEU A 220 -16.82 1.97 -7.99
C LEU A 220 -15.66 2.58 -8.79
N GLY A 221 -14.59 2.94 -8.10
CA GLY A 221 -13.31 3.23 -8.75
C GLY A 221 -12.74 1.97 -9.41
N GLN A 222 -11.93 2.13 -10.44
CA GLN A 222 -11.18 1.04 -11.04
C GLN A 222 -9.74 1.06 -10.55
N PRO A 223 -9.09 -0.09 -10.25
CA PRO A 223 -7.71 -0.13 -9.74
C PRO A 223 -6.70 0.67 -10.56
N GLU A 224 -6.88 0.75 -11.88
CA GLU A 224 -6.04 1.53 -12.80
C GLU A 224 -6.01 3.01 -12.50
N GLN A 225 -7.06 3.53 -11.89
CA GLN A 225 -7.15 4.95 -11.54
C GLN A 225 -6.21 5.35 -10.38
N MET A 226 -5.58 4.36 -9.72
CA MET A 226 -4.55 4.58 -8.71
C MET A 226 -3.16 4.80 -9.30
N ASP A 227 -2.92 4.35 -10.54
CA ASP A 227 -1.59 4.27 -11.14
C ASP A 227 -0.85 5.61 -11.12
N SER A 228 -1.50 6.67 -11.59
CA SER A 228 -0.90 8.00 -11.68
C SER A 228 -0.44 8.54 -10.33
N THR A 229 -1.24 8.32 -9.28
CA THR A 229 -0.89 8.80 -7.94
C THR A 229 0.22 7.97 -7.32
N LEU A 230 0.18 6.63 -7.46
CA LEU A 230 1.28 5.78 -7.00
C LEU A 230 2.59 6.19 -7.68
N LEU A 231 2.59 6.29 -9.01
CA LEU A 231 3.77 6.66 -9.79
C LEU A 231 4.29 8.06 -9.44
N TYR A 232 3.39 9.02 -9.22
CA TYR A 232 3.76 10.34 -8.73
C TYR A 232 4.49 10.27 -7.39
N LEU A 233 3.97 9.51 -6.42
CA LEU A 233 4.56 9.44 -5.08
C LEU A 233 5.90 8.68 -5.02
N VAL A 234 6.13 7.72 -5.92
CA VAL A 234 7.39 6.97 -5.97
C VAL A 234 8.40 7.54 -6.96
N SER A 235 8.00 8.47 -7.82
CA SER A 235 8.86 9.10 -8.81
C SER A 235 10.08 9.77 -8.16
N PRO A 236 11.28 9.62 -8.73
CA PRO A 236 12.44 10.41 -8.32
C PRO A 236 12.20 11.93 -8.42
N SER A 237 11.37 12.36 -9.37
CA SER A 237 11.03 13.78 -9.57
C SER A 237 10.16 14.38 -8.48
N SER A 238 9.51 13.55 -7.66
CA SER A 238 8.67 13.98 -6.52
C SER A 238 9.47 14.06 -5.20
N ASP A 239 10.75 14.42 -5.27
CA ASP A 239 11.66 14.39 -4.11
C ASP A 239 11.24 15.32 -2.97
N ALA A 240 10.59 16.42 -3.26
CA ALA A 240 10.07 17.36 -2.26
C ALA A 240 8.72 16.94 -1.65
N VAL A 241 8.12 15.82 -2.11
CA VAL A 241 6.80 15.38 -1.66
C VAL A 241 6.94 14.37 -0.54
N THR A 242 6.64 14.77 0.69
CA THR A 242 6.64 13.89 1.87
C THR A 242 5.59 14.33 2.88
N GLY A 243 5.02 13.40 3.64
CA GLY A 243 4.02 13.66 4.68
C GLY A 243 2.61 13.91 4.16
N THR A 244 2.36 13.72 2.85
CA THR A 244 1.02 13.90 2.28
C THR A 244 0.25 12.58 2.20
N VAL A 245 -1.08 12.67 2.36
CA VAL A 245 -2.00 11.55 2.08
C VAL A 245 -3.02 12.02 1.06
N ILE A 246 -2.96 11.43 -0.13
CA ILE A 246 -3.79 11.83 -1.27
C ILE A 246 -5.07 10.98 -1.28
N LYS A 247 -6.23 11.63 -1.20
CA LYS A 247 -7.53 10.96 -1.36
C LYS A 247 -7.78 10.67 -2.84
N ILE A 248 -8.09 9.40 -3.15
CA ILE A 248 -8.51 8.96 -4.48
C ILE A 248 -9.82 8.21 -4.29
N ASP A 249 -10.91 8.92 -4.36
CA ASP A 249 -12.21 8.42 -3.94
C ASP A 249 -13.37 8.78 -4.86
N ASP A 250 -13.10 9.35 -6.01
CA ASP A 250 -14.13 9.73 -7.00
C ASP A 250 -15.28 10.59 -6.40
N GLY A 251 -14.98 11.28 -5.30
CA GLY A 251 -15.96 12.08 -4.54
C GLY A 251 -16.77 11.32 -3.50
N GLN A 252 -16.45 10.06 -3.21
CA GLN A 252 -17.23 9.19 -2.31
C GLN A 252 -17.18 9.62 -0.84
N GLY A 253 -16.06 10.18 -0.39
CA GLY A 253 -15.90 10.64 0.98
C GLY A 253 -16.36 12.08 1.22
N SER A 254 -16.64 12.43 2.47
CA SER A 254 -16.87 13.82 2.87
C SER A 254 -15.59 14.66 2.69
N ARG A 255 -15.77 15.93 2.44
CA ARG A 255 -14.70 16.93 2.30
C ARG A 255 -14.58 17.78 3.55
#